data_5d25d535d8f39420c3894212202fcd3b
#
_entry.id   5d25d535d8f39420c3894212202fcd3b
#
_cell.length_a   1.000
_cell.length_b   1.000
_cell.length_c   1.000
_cell.angle_alpha   90.00
_cell.angle_beta   90.00
_cell.angle_gamma   90.00
#
_symmetry.space_group_name_H-M   'P 1'
#
loop_
_entity.id
_entity.type
_entity.pdbx_description
1 polymer ?
#
loop_
_entity_poly.entity_id
_entity_poly.type
_entity_poly.pdbx_seq_one_letter_code
_entity_poly.pdbx_strand_id
1 'polypeptide(L)'
;MKLKIEYVDIDTIKPYKNNAKKHPQEQIDQIKKSIQEFGNNDPIAVWNNEIVEGHGRYLALQELGGGTIPIIRLDELTDEQRKAYTLVHNKLTMNSDFDFDILNDELDDILNIDMSDFGFDLDLEDEEEKEIIEDEEDLFDDIEKLDKHYGVPYQGNKSRIADIIINILPKGKRLVDLFGGGGAITHCALLSDKWENYLYNDINPLITTLFMDAVNGKYHDENRVITREDFENLKDTDPYVKYIWSFGNNGTGYLWGKDIEDIKCQACRCLLEQDVKERRLAYITFIKMLKENNCNTLDRLQSIEHLQALTQLEALQRLEALQRLEVSNINYKDYEYQDGDIVYCDVPYEKDSNGKCNDYDVDFNSKEFYKWVKEQPCQVFFSSYEISDDSFYKIKLKSVMSLIGANTNGQFVNEYLYSNKEINLQGKKL
;
A
#
# COMPACT_ATOMS: atom_id res chain seq x y z
N MET A 1 -10.96 -14.27 -41.37
CA MET A 1 -10.01 -13.19 -41.70
C MET A 1 -8.65 -13.80 -42.02
N LYS A 2 -8.04 -13.49 -43.20
CA LYS A 2 -6.63 -13.83 -43.44
C LYS A 2 -5.81 -12.58 -43.26
N LEU A 3 -5.00 -12.54 -42.22
CA LEU A 3 -4.07 -11.46 -41.98
C LEU A 3 -3.03 -11.41 -43.10
N LYS A 4 -2.73 -10.21 -43.60
CA LYS A 4 -1.64 -9.94 -44.52
C LYS A 4 -0.71 -8.92 -43.92
N ILE A 5 0.60 -9.18 -44.04
CA ILE A 5 1.62 -8.18 -43.70
C ILE A 5 1.73 -7.24 -44.90
N GLU A 6 1.61 -5.95 -44.59
CA GLU A 6 1.83 -4.85 -45.52
C GLU A 6 3.07 -4.07 -45.05
N TYR A 7 3.83 -3.55 -45.99
CA TYR A 7 4.98 -2.69 -45.69
C TYR A 7 4.59 -1.25 -46.05
N VAL A 8 4.61 -0.38 -45.06
CA VAL A 8 4.21 1.03 -45.22
C VAL A 8 5.28 1.96 -44.62
N ASP A 9 5.30 3.21 -45.07
CA ASP A 9 6.10 4.23 -44.42
C ASP A 9 5.54 4.51 -43.05
N ILE A 10 6.44 4.61 -42.01
CA ILE A 10 6.05 4.81 -40.60
C ILE A 10 5.22 6.07 -40.40
N ASP A 11 5.45 7.12 -41.22
CA ASP A 11 4.73 8.39 -41.13
C ASP A 11 3.26 8.28 -41.60
N THR A 12 2.88 7.16 -42.23
CA THR A 12 1.50 6.91 -42.68
C THR A 12 0.58 6.41 -41.59
N ILE A 13 1.13 5.99 -40.45
CA ILE A 13 0.34 5.53 -39.29
C ILE A 13 0.48 6.49 -38.12
N LYS A 14 -0.50 6.46 -37.21
CA LYS A 14 -0.56 7.40 -36.07
C LYS A 14 -0.79 6.65 -34.77
N PRO A 15 -0.14 7.08 -33.66
CA PRO A 15 -0.44 6.57 -32.33
C PRO A 15 -1.90 6.83 -31.96
N TYR A 16 -2.55 5.87 -31.32
CA TYR A 16 -3.88 6.06 -30.75
C TYR A 16 -3.81 7.01 -29.56
N LYS A 17 -4.51 8.15 -29.64
CA LYS A 17 -4.46 9.23 -28.65
C LYS A 17 -4.85 8.77 -27.22
N ASN A 18 -5.75 7.80 -27.10
CA ASN A 18 -6.24 7.31 -25.82
C ASN A 18 -5.62 5.95 -25.47
N ASN A 19 -4.36 5.70 -25.85
CA ASN A 19 -3.63 4.51 -25.41
C ASN A 19 -3.42 4.56 -23.90
N ALA A 20 -3.96 3.58 -23.16
CA ALA A 20 -3.85 3.50 -21.71
C ALA A 20 -2.50 2.95 -21.22
N LYS A 21 -1.70 2.33 -22.12
CA LYS A 21 -0.41 1.73 -21.76
C LYS A 21 0.70 2.77 -21.90
N LYS A 22 1.48 2.98 -20.82
CA LYS A 22 2.68 3.80 -20.82
C LYS A 22 3.86 2.98 -21.31
N HIS A 23 4.80 3.63 -21.99
CA HIS A 23 6.03 3.04 -22.49
C HIS A 23 7.21 3.85 -21.94
N PRO A 24 7.83 3.44 -20.82
CA PRO A 24 9.04 4.10 -20.30
C PRO A 24 10.19 3.98 -21.30
N GLN A 25 11.14 4.91 -21.23
CA GLN A 25 12.28 4.99 -22.17
C GLN A 25 13.11 3.71 -22.15
N GLU A 26 13.33 3.12 -20.99
CA GLU A 26 14.03 1.85 -20.82
C GLU A 26 13.41 0.72 -21.67
N GLN A 27 12.08 0.58 -21.65
CA GLN A 27 11.39 -0.39 -22.50
C GLN A 27 11.58 -0.08 -23.99
N ILE A 28 11.58 1.20 -24.37
CA ILE A 28 11.81 1.62 -25.78
C ILE A 28 13.22 1.24 -26.18
N ASP A 29 14.22 1.44 -25.31
CA ASP A 29 15.62 1.11 -25.57
C ASP A 29 15.82 -0.41 -25.70
N GLN A 30 15.18 -1.23 -24.85
CA GLN A 30 15.16 -2.69 -24.98
C GLN A 30 14.53 -3.13 -26.31
N ILE A 31 13.43 -2.53 -26.73
CA ILE A 31 12.81 -2.83 -28.05
C ILE A 31 13.72 -2.42 -29.19
N LYS A 32 14.43 -1.28 -29.10
CA LYS A 32 15.41 -0.85 -30.12
C LYS A 32 16.54 -1.87 -30.26
N LYS A 33 17.13 -2.30 -29.15
CA LYS A 33 18.15 -3.35 -29.14
C LYS A 33 17.64 -4.64 -29.78
N SER A 34 16.45 -5.09 -29.41
CA SER A 34 15.79 -6.26 -29.98
C SER A 34 15.60 -6.15 -31.50
N ILE A 35 15.17 -4.99 -32.00
CA ILE A 35 15.01 -4.75 -33.44
C ILE A 35 16.38 -4.75 -34.14
N GLN A 36 17.43 -4.21 -33.52
CA GLN A 36 18.78 -4.16 -34.08
C GLN A 36 19.39 -5.57 -34.14
N GLU A 37 19.20 -6.39 -33.13
CA GLU A 37 19.78 -7.74 -33.04
C GLU A 37 19.00 -8.75 -33.89
N PHE A 38 17.70 -8.78 -33.77
CA PHE A 38 16.84 -9.82 -34.36
C PHE A 38 16.07 -9.37 -35.61
N GLY A 39 16.09 -8.07 -35.91
CA GLY A 39 15.25 -7.48 -36.96
C GLY A 39 13.83 -7.14 -36.48
N ASN A 40 13.11 -6.37 -37.30
CA ASN A 40 11.71 -6.02 -37.02
C ASN A 40 10.77 -7.16 -37.49
N ASN A 41 10.64 -8.19 -36.66
CA ASN A 41 9.95 -9.44 -36.98
C ASN A 41 8.47 -9.48 -36.56
N ASP A 42 7.99 -8.43 -35.87
CA ASP A 42 6.65 -8.37 -35.29
C ASP A 42 5.91 -7.13 -35.83
N PRO A 43 4.87 -7.32 -36.70
CA PRO A 43 4.21 -6.19 -37.35
C PRO A 43 3.29 -5.41 -36.41
N ILE A 44 3.19 -4.09 -36.62
CA ILE A 44 2.31 -3.20 -35.87
C ILE A 44 0.86 -3.39 -36.37
N ALA A 45 -0.08 -3.61 -35.45
CA ALA A 45 -1.50 -3.71 -35.79
C ALA A 45 -2.14 -2.31 -35.85
N VAL A 46 -2.81 -2.04 -36.98
CA VAL A 46 -3.46 -0.74 -37.23
C VAL A 46 -4.94 -0.92 -37.61
N TRP A 47 -5.73 0.07 -37.25
CA TRP A 47 -7.12 0.24 -37.66
C TRP A 47 -7.32 1.64 -38.22
N ASN A 48 -7.70 1.77 -39.50
CA ASN A 48 -7.80 3.05 -40.19
C ASN A 48 -6.52 3.91 -40.03
N ASN A 49 -5.35 3.30 -40.15
CA ASN A 49 -4.02 3.89 -39.93
C ASN A 49 -3.74 4.38 -38.49
N GLU A 50 -4.58 4.08 -37.54
CA GLU A 50 -4.33 4.32 -36.13
C GLU A 50 -3.79 3.05 -35.46
N ILE A 51 -2.75 3.18 -34.63
CA ILE A 51 -2.11 2.03 -33.98
C ILE A 51 -3.06 1.45 -32.94
N VAL A 52 -3.32 0.16 -33.01
CA VAL A 52 -4.11 -0.64 -32.06
C VAL A 52 -3.19 -1.39 -31.11
N GLU A 53 -2.10 -1.94 -31.66
CA GLU A 53 -1.09 -2.70 -30.93
C GLU A 53 0.30 -2.35 -31.49
N GLY A 54 1.34 -2.37 -30.62
CA GLY A 54 2.73 -2.11 -31.01
C GLY A 54 3.16 -0.65 -30.84
N HIS A 55 2.55 0.12 -29.94
CA HIS A 55 2.93 1.52 -29.68
C HIS A 55 4.40 1.67 -29.25
N GLY A 56 4.90 0.79 -28.35
CA GLY A 56 6.32 0.82 -27.94
C GLY A 56 7.25 0.55 -29.11
N ARG A 57 6.88 -0.41 -29.99
CA ARG A 57 7.65 -0.70 -31.21
C ARG A 57 7.63 0.46 -32.20
N TYR A 58 6.50 1.12 -32.35
CA TYR A 58 6.43 2.34 -33.17
C TYR A 58 7.37 3.43 -32.68
N LEU A 59 7.43 3.69 -31.37
CA LEU A 59 8.34 4.67 -30.78
C LEU A 59 9.81 4.27 -30.98
N ALA A 60 10.13 3.00 -30.75
CA ALA A 60 11.47 2.48 -30.97
C ALA A 60 11.92 2.62 -32.47
N LEU A 61 11.04 2.30 -33.40
CA LEU A 61 11.31 2.45 -34.83
C LEU A 61 11.46 3.91 -35.24
N GLN A 62 10.70 4.83 -34.68
CA GLN A 62 10.90 6.27 -34.90
C GLN A 62 12.28 6.72 -34.44
N GLU A 63 12.72 6.31 -33.26
CA GLU A 63 14.07 6.65 -32.75
C GLU A 63 15.19 5.98 -33.56
N LEU A 64 14.94 4.84 -34.19
CA LEU A 64 15.89 4.17 -35.11
C LEU A 64 15.94 4.80 -36.50
N GLY A 65 15.20 5.89 -36.74
CA GLY A 65 15.23 6.62 -38.01
C GLY A 65 14.01 6.35 -38.91
N GLY A 66 13.00 5.65 -38.44
CA GLY A 66 11.76 5.41 -39.17
C GLY A 66 11.95 4.51 -40.41
N GLY A 67 11.24 4.85 -41.50
CA GLY A 67 11.31 4.15 -42.76
C GLY A 67 10.12 3.20 -42.98
N THR A 68 10.35 2.15 -43.82
CA THR A 68 9.30 1.20 -44.17
C THR A 68 9.17 0.12 -43.09
N ILE A 69 7.97 -0.06 -42.55
CA ILE A 69 7.69 -0.96 -41.45
C ILE A 69 6.58 -1.97 -41.80
N PRO A 70 6.61 -3.20 -41.22
CA PRO A 70 5.55 -4.17 -41.38
C PRO A 70 4.34 -3.80 -40.52
N ILE A 71 3.14 -3.86 -41.12
CA ILE A 71 1.88 -3.68 -40.41
C ILE A 71 0.90 -4.81 -40.73
N ILE A 72 -0.10 -4.97 -39.86
CA ILE A 72 -1.31 -5.74 -40.15
C ILE A 72 -2.53 -4.83 -39.97
N ARG A 73 -3.53 -5.00 -40.90
CA ARG A 73 -4.74 -4.20 -40.84
C ARG A 73 -5.86 -4.94 -40.13
N LEU A 74 -6.51 -4.25 -39.19
CA LEU A 74 -7.68 -4.72 -38.45
C LEU A 74 -8.94 -3.90 -38.83
N ASP A 75 -8.98 -3.35 -40.03
CA ASP A 75 -10.02 -2.42 -40.50
C ASP A 75 -11.42 -3.04 -40.59
N GLU A 76 -11.53 -4.39 -40.47
CA GLU A 76 -12.82 -5.10 -40.40
C GLU A 76 -13.48 -5.00 -39.02
N LEU A 77 -12.75 -4.56 -37.97
CA LEU A 77 -13.31 -4.36 -36.63
C LEU A 77 -14.18 -3.10 -36.60
N THR A 78 -15.26 -3.16 -35.83
CA THR A 78 -15.97 -1.94 -35.47
C THR A 78 -15.13 -1.10 -34.47
N ASP A 79 -15.41 0.20 -34.31
CA ASP A 79 -14.70 1.06 -33.35
C ASP A 79 -14.79 0.53 -31.92
N GLU A 80 -15.94 -0.03 -31.54
CA GLU A 80 -16.13 -0.66 -30.23
C GLU A 80 -15.26 -1.92 -30.08
N GLN A 81 -15.26 -2.78 -31.09
CA GLN A 81 -14.41 -4.00 -31.09
C GLN A 81 -12.92 -3.64 -31.04
N ARG A 82 -12.49 -2.62 -31.81
CA ARG A 82 -11.11 -2.13 -31.78
C ARG A 82 -10.71 -1.66 -30.36
N LYS A 83 -11.55 -0.83 -29.71
CA LYS A 83 -11.29 -0.36 -28.33
C LYS A 83 -11.21 -1.54 -27.34
N ALA A 84 -12.16 -2.46 -27.40
CA ALA A 84 -12.17 -3.64 -26.56
C ALA A 84 -10.93 -4.50 -26.79
N TYR A 85 -10.56 -4.75 -28.05
CA TYR A 85 -9.37 -5.53 -28.42
C TYR A 85 -8.08 -4.91 -27.84
N THR A 86 -7.88 -3.59 -27.97
CA THR A 86 -6.72 -2.89 -27.43
C THR A 86 -6.57 -3.11 -25.92
N LEU A 87 -7.67 -2.99 -25.16
CA LEU A 87 -7.64 -3.19 -23.70
C LEU A 87 -7.42 -4.67 -23.32
N VAL A 88 -8.13 -5.58 -23.98
CA VAL A 88 -8.03 -7.04 -23.73
C VAL A 88 -6.63 -7.53 -24.06
N HIS A 89 -6.07 -7.16 -25.21
CA HIS A 89 -4.73 -7.57 -25.62
C HIS A 89 -3.68 -7.11 -24.59
N ASN A 90 -3.70 -5.84 -24.19
CA ASN A 90 -2.80 -5.33 -23.16
C ASN A 90 -2.95 -6.07 -21.82
N LYS A 91 -4.20 -6.39 -21.41
CA LYS A 91 -4.44 -7.11 -20.15
C LYS A 91 -3.97 -8.56 -20.20
N LEU A 92 -4.23 -9.25 -21.31
CA LEU A 92 -3.81 -10.66 -21.46
C LEU A 92 -2.28 -10.80 -21.49
N THR A 93 -1.57 -9.87 -22.12
CA THR A 93 -0.08 -9.84 -22.11
C THR A 93 0.47 -9.69 -20.70
N MET A 94 -0.23 -8.94 -19.83
CA MET A 94 0.18 -8.76 -18.41
C MET A 94 -0.16 -9.98 -17.52
N ASN A 95 -0.98 -10.91 -18.00
CA ASN A 95 -1.39 -12.09 -17.23
C ASN A 95 -0.52 -13.34 -17.53
N SER A 96 0.43 -13.24 -18.45
CA SER A 96 1.38 -14.32 -18.77
C SER A 96 2.67 -14.12 -17.96
N ASP A 97 3.27 -15.23 -17.57
CA ASP A 97 4.55 -15.27 -16.88
C ASP A 97 5.46 -16.33 -17.53
N PHE A 98 6.75 -16.32 -17.21
CA PHE A 98 7.69 -17.32 -17.71
C PHE A 98 7.69 -18.56 -16.81
N ASP A 99 7.89 -19.74 -17.40
CA ASP A 99 8.39 -20.90 -16.69
C ASP A 99 9.91 -20.72 -16.52
N PHE A 100 10.32 -20.34 -15.32
CA PHE A 100 11.69 -19.93 -15.07
C PHE A 100 12.70 -21.07 -15.11
N ASP A 101 12.28 -22.33 -14.90
CA ASP A 101 13.17 -23.49 -15.08
C ASP A 101 13.55 -23.63 -16.56
N ILE A 102 12.55 -23.54 -17.44
CA ILE A 102 12.77 -23.60 -18.88
C ILE A 102 13.50 -22.34 -19.36
N LEU A 103 13.16 -21.17 -18.83
CA LEU A 103 13.79 -19.91 -19.18
C LEU A 103 15.29 -19.93 -18.86
N ASN A 104 15.69 -20.41 -17.70
CA ASN A 104 17.09 -20.50 -17.32
C ASN A 104 17.86 -21.48 -18.20
N ASP A 105 17.27 -22.65 -18.51
CA ASP A 105 17.88 -23.62 -19.41
C ASP A 105 18.12 -23.02 -20.82
N GLU A 106 17.13 -22.28 -21.36
CA GLU A 106 17.25 -21.59 -22.65
C GLU A 106 18.28 -20.44 -22.61
N LEU A 107 18.35 -19.70 -21.50
CA LEU A 107 19.30 -18.61 -21.34
C LEU A 107 20.74 -19.13 -21.20
N ASP A 108 20.96 -20.27 -20.55
CA ASP A 108 22.28 -20.92 -20.43
C ASP A 108 22.81 -21.41 -21.81
N ASP A 109 21.92 -21.67 -22.75
CA ASP A 109 22.29 -22.06 -24.15
C ASP A 109 22.59 -20.84 -25.05
N ILE A 110 22.27 -19.62 -24.63
CA ILE A 110 22.50 -18.38 -25.39
C ILE A 110 23.86 -17.79 -25.01
N LEU A 111 24.93 -18.18 -25.72
CA LEU A 111 26.30 -17.84 -25.37
C LEU A 111 26.84 -16.54 -26.00
N ASN A 112 26.19 -16.01 -27.02
CA ASN A 112 26.75 -14.94 -27.85
C ASN A 112 25.88 -13.66 -27.90
N ILE A 113 24.79 -13.62 -27.16
CA ILE A 113 23.89 -12.48 -27.08
C ILE A 113 23.76 -12.10 -25.61
N ASP A 114 24.00 -10.83 -25.31
CA ASP A 114 23.83 -10.29 -23.96
C ASP A 114 22.35 -10.14 -23.66
N MET A 115 21.80 -11.11 -22.91
CA MET A 115 20.37 -11.14 -22.58
C MET A 115 19.99 -10.09 -21.54
N SER A 116 20.95 -9.48 -20.83
CA SER A 116 20.71 -8.34 -19.93
C SER A 116 20.18 -7.12 -20.69
N ASP A 117 20.61 -6.93 -21.93
CA ASP A 117 20.12 -5.88 -22.84
C ASP A 117 18.60 -5.92 -23.08
N PHE A 118 17.97 -7.04 -22.78
CA PHE A 118 16.52 -7.28 -22.96
C PHE A 118 15.78 -7.43 -21.62
N GLY A 119 16.48 -7.16 -20.49
CA GLY A 119 15.90 -7.26 -19.16
C GLY A 119 15.95 -8.66 -18.55
N PHE A 120 16.81 -9.56 -19.07
CA PHE A 120 17.13 -10.85 -18.46
C PHE A 120 18.50 -10.75 -17.76
N ASP A 121 18.53 -10.05 -16.63
CA ASP A 121 19.73 -9.93 -15.80
C ASP A 121 19.97 -11.23 -15.04
N LEU A 122 20.87 -12.07 -15.57
CA LEU A 122 21.33 -13.29 -14.92
C LEU A 122 22.66 -13.12 -14.19
N ASP A 123 23.40 -12.06 -14.46
CA ASP A 123 24.65 -11.73 -13.81
C ASP A 123 24.46 -10.60 -12.81
N LEU A 124 24.26 -11.00 -11.54
CA LEU A 124 24.37 -10.08 -10.43
C LEU A 124 25.82 -10.08 -9.93
N GLU A 125 26.74 -9.55 -10.74
CA GLU A 125 28.03 -9.09 -10.25
C GLU A 125 27.97 -7.57 -10.09
N ASP A 126 28.14 -7.15 -8.86
CA ASP A 126 28.48 -5.85 -8.32
C ASP A 126 28.51 -4.69 -9.34
N GLU A 127 27.45 -3.91 -9.44
CA GLU A 127 27.56 -2.52 -9.82
C GLU A 127 27.28 -1.63 -8.61
N GLU A 128 28.33 -0.91 -8.23
CA GLU A 128 28.33 0.16 -7.25
C GLU A 128 27.16 1.13 -7.44
N GLU A 129 26.59 1.53 -6.31
CA GLU A 129 25.61 2.59 -6.19
C GLU A 129 25.89 3.77 -7.12
N LYS A 130 25.13 3.91 -8.19
CA LYS A 130 24.98 5.20 -8.85
C LYS A 130 23.92 5.98 -8.08
N GLU A 131 24.43 6.99 -7.33
CA GLU A 131 23.61 8.08 -6.80
C GLU A 131 22.61 8.56 -7.85
N ILE A 132 21.36 8.22 -7.68
CA ILE A 132 20.26 8.92 -8.34
C ILE A 132 19.90 10.07 -7.41
N ILE A 133 20.57 11.19 -7.60
CA ILE A 133 20.06 12.49 -7.13
C ILE A 133 19.11 12.94 -8.24
N GLU A 134 17.86 12.58 -8.13
CA GLU A 134 16.77 13.20 -8.90
C GLU A 134 15.87 13.99 -7.96
N ASP A 135 15.59 15.20 -8.39
CA ASP A 135 14.95 16.35 -7.79
C ASP A 135 13.93 16.08 -6.65
N GLU A 136 14.15 16.77 -5.54
CA GLU A 136 13.36 16.71 -4.31
C GLU A 136 11.86 17.07 -4.47
N GLU A 137 11.45 17.68 -5.57
CA GLU A 137 10.05 18.07 -5.83
C GLU A 137 9.15 16.90 -6.27
N ASP A 138 9.68 15.87 -6.97
CA ASP A 138 8.89 14.73 -7.45
C ASP A 138 8.46 13.76 -6.34
N LEU A 139 9.18 13.73 -5.20
CA LEU A 139 8.87 12.81 -4.10
C LEU A 139 7.62 13.22 -3.29
N PHE A 140 7.25 14.50 -3.33
CA PHE A 140 6.02 14.99 -2.69
C PHE A 140 4.77 14.71 -3.53
N ASP A 141 4.89 14.70 -4.85
CA ASP A 141 3.82 14.34 -5.78
C ASP A 141 3.44 12.84 -5.69
N ASP A 142 4.38 11.96 -5.35
CA ASP A 142 4.12 10.54 -5.15
C ASP A 142 3.41 10.24 -3.81
N ILE A 143 3.59 11.08 -2.79
CA ILE A 143 2.84 10.98 -1.52
C ILE A 143 1.36 11.30 -1.72
N GLU A 144 1.00 12.18 -2.66
CA GLU A 144 -0.40 12.46 -3.01
C GLU A 144 -1.08 11.36 -3.85
N LYS A 145 -0.31 10.50 -4.53
CA LYS A 145 -0.82 9.44 -5.43
C LYS A 145 -0.88 8.05 -4.82
N LEU A 146 -0.22 7.81 -3.68
CA LEU A 146 -0.34 6.56 -2.94
C LEU A 146 -1.74 6.50 -2.31
N ASP A 147 -2.40 5.34 -2.39
CA ASP A 147 -3.57 5.02 -1.57
C ASP A 147 -3.24 5.47 -0.14
N LYS A 148 -3.94 6.49 0.36
CA LYS A 148 -3.61 7.20 1.60
C LYS A 148 -3.68 6.24 2.79
N HIS A 149 -2.57 5.59 3.09
CA HIS A 149 -2.40 4.77 4.28
C HIS A 149 -1.71 5.61 5.36
N TYR A 150 -2.45 5.97 6.40
CA TYR A 150 -1.91 6.67 7.54
C TYR A 150 -1.59 5.70 8.68
N GLY A 151 -0.47 5.93 9.36
CA GLY A 151 -0.04 5.13 10.51
C GLY A 151 0.51 3.75 10.15
N VAL A 152 0.79 2.95 11.18
CA VAL A 152 1.25 1.57 11.02
C VAL A 152 0.06 0.60 10.86
N PRO A 153 0.27 -0.58 10.25
CA PRO A 153 -0.73 -1.64 10.25
C PRO A 153 -1.15 -2.01 11.67
N TYR A 154 -2.41 -1.78 11.99
CA TYR A 154 -2.98 -2.00 13.31
C TYR A 154 -4.50 -2.23 13.20
N GLN A 155 -5.03 -3.14 14.02
CA GLN A 155 -6.46 -3.43 14.06
C GLN A 155 -7.25 -2.17 14.46
N GLY A 156 -8.33 -1.87 13.74
CA GLY A 156 -9.15 -0.68 14.01
C GLY A 156 -8.56 0.64 13.53
N ASN A 157 -7.45 0.63 12.76
CA ASN A 157 -6.80 1.82 12.24
C ASN A 157 -7.77 2.74 11.47
N LYS A 158 -7.75 4.04 11.80
CA LYS A 158 -8.57 5.10 11.20
C LYS A 158 -8.01 5.66 9.89
N SER A 159 -7.06 4.98 9.24
CA SER A 159 -6.35 5.45 8.04
C SER A 159 -7.31 5.97 6.94
N ARG A 160 -8.46 5.31 6.74
CA ARG A 160 -9.42 5.65 5.68
C ARG A 160 -10.23 6.92 5.92
N ILE A 161 -10.27 7.42 7.14
CA ILE A 161 -11.07 8.58 7.55
C ILE A 161 -10.26 9.63 8.32
N ALA A 162 -8.94 9.43 8.45
CA ALA A 162 -8.07 10.33 9.19
C ALA A 162 -8.10 11.76 8.64
N ASP A 163 -8.08 11.91 7.33
CA ASP A 163 -8.15 13.22 6.66
C ASP A 163 -9.50 13.92 6.91
N ILE A 164 -10.60 13.19 6.93
CA ILE A 164 -11.93 13.73 7.27
C ILE A 164 -11.92 14.22 8.72
N ILE A 165 -11.41 13.41 9.66
CA ILE A 165 -11.33 13.77 11.07
C ILE A 165 -10.44 15.00 11.25
N ILE A 166 -9.23 15.00 10.69
CA ILE A 166 -8.29 16.13 10.79
C ILE A 166 -8.89 17.40 10.18
N ASN A 167 -9.67 17.31 9.12
CA ASN A 167 -10.37 18.46 8.56
C ASN A 167 -11.45 19.00 9.50
N ILE A 168 -12.18 18.16 10.22
CA ILE A 168 -13.24 18.57 11.16
C ILE A 168 -12.63 19.18 12.42
N LEU A 169 -11.56 18.63 12.97
CA LEU A 169 -10.96 19.12 14.20
C LEU A 169 -10.59 20.62 14.08
N PRO A 170 -10.85 21.46 15.09
CA PRO A 170 -10.48 22.88 15.06
C PRO A 170 -8.96 23.07 15.15
N LYS A 171 -8.48 24.24 14.76
CA LYS A 171 -7.11 24.67 15.10
C LYS A 171 -6.98 24.88 16.60
N GLY A 172 -5.83 24.62 17.12
CA GLY A 172 -5.49 24.78 18.54
C GLY A 172 -3.96 24.88 18.71
N LYS A 173 -3.49 24.98 19.96
CA LYS A 173 -2.06 24.98 20.22
C LYS A 173 -1.47 23.57 20.11
N ARG A 174 -2.20 22.55 20.62
CA ARG A 174 -1.73 21.17 20.60
C ARG A 174 -2.86 20.22 20.21
N LEU A 175 -2.57 19.30 19.29
CA LEU A 175 -3.40 18.11 19.07
C LEU A 175 -2.92 16.99 19.99
N VAL A 176 -3.86 16.41 20.72
CA VAL A 176 -3.63 15.27 21.60
C VAL A 176 -4.39 14.06 21.05
N ASP A 177 -3.66 13.12 20.47
CA ASP A 177 -4.17 11.81 20.03
C ASP A 177 -4.02 10.83 21.18
N LEU A 178 -5.07 10.72 22.01
CA LEU A 178 -4.96 10.11 23.35
C LEU A 178 -5.11 8.58 23.33
N PHE A 179 -5.74 8.01 22.29
CA PHE A 179 -5.86 6.60 22.01
C PHE A 179 -5.32 6.34 20.61
N GLY A 180 -4.06 6.64 20.38
CA GLY A 180 -3.48 6.79 19.06
C GLY A 180 -3.33 5.48 18.27
N GLY A 181 -3.33 4.31 18.95
CA GLY A 181 -3.21 3.01 18.28
C GLY A 181 -2.09 3.00 17.26
N GLY A 182 -2.39 2.64 16.01
CA GLY A 182 -1.43 2.65 14.91
C GLY A 182 -0.94 4.04 14.43
N GLY A 183 -1.33 5.13 15.09
CA GLY A 183 -0.85 6.49 14.79
C GLY A 183 -1.43 7.11 13.52
N ALA A 184 -2.56 6.65 13.01
CA ALA A 184 -3.12 7.17 11.76
C ALA A 184 -3.54 8.65 11.87
N ILE A 185 -4.15 9.03 12.97
CA ILE A 185 -4.56 10.42 13.22
C ILE A 185 -3.33 11.30 13.44
N THR A 186 -2.37 10.83 14.23
CA THR A 186 -1.10 11.53 14.45
C THR A 186 -0.34 11.75 13.14
N HIS A 187 -0.21 10.72 12.29
CA HIS A 187 0.44 10.81 10.98
C HIS A 187 -0.23 11.87 10.10
N CYS A 188 -1.54 11.76 9.90
CA CYS A 188 -2.31 12.74 9.11
C CYS A 188 -2.21 14.15 9.68
N ALA A 189 -2.18 14.30 11.01
CA ALA A 189 -2.05 15.59 11.68
C ALA A 189 -0.67 16.23 11.43
N LEU A 190 0.41 15.44 11.50
CA LEU A 190 1.77 15.92 11.21
C LEU A 190 1.89 16.42 9.76
N LEU A 191 1.31 15.69 8.79
CA LEU A 191 1.27 16.10 7.38
C LEU A 191 0.46 17.39 7.18
N SER A 192 -0.61 17.60 7.95
CA SER A 192 -1.45 18.79 7.84
C SER A 192 -0.82 20.05 8.40
N ASP A 193 0.16 19.92 9.28
CA ASP A 193 0.84 20.98 10.03
C ASP A 193 -0.10 22.03 10.65
N LYS A 194 -1.24 21.57 11.18
CA LYS A 194 -2.37 22.43 11.61
C LYS A 194 -2.23 22.95 13.03
N TRP A 195 -1.41 22.31 13.86
CA TRP A 195 -1.18 22.63 15.28
C TRP A 195 0.28 22.97 15.56
N GLU A 196 0.49 23.73 16.64
CA GLU A 196 1.84 24.12 17.06
C GLU A 196 2.61 22.96 17.71
N ASN A 197 1.91 22.03 18.35
CA ASN A 197 2.48 20.85 19.02
C ASN A 197 1.56 19.64 18.83
N TYR A 198 2.11 18.45 19.06
CA TYR A 198 1.41 17.17 18.92
C TYR A 198 1.75 16.27 20.10
N LEU A 199 0.76 15.56 20.63
CA LEU A 199 0.96 14.47 21.58
C LEU A 199 0.33 13.19 20.99
N TYR A 200 1.17 12.19 20.77
CA TYR A 200 0.75 10.83 20.43
C TYR A 200 0.84 9.96 21.65
N ASN A 201 -0.29 9.45 22.11
CA ASN A 201 -0.39 8.60 23.29
C ASN A 201 -1.12 7.32 22.97
N ASP A 202 -0.62 6.21 23.45
CA ASP A 202 -1.37 4.96 23.60
C ASP A 202 -0.90 4.26 24.88
N ILE A 203 -1.82 3.65 25.61
CA ILE A 203 -1.49 2.92 26.84
C ILE A 203 -0.58 1.70 26.55
N ASN A 204 -0.58 1.21 25.33
CA ASN A 204 0.25 0.10 24.89
C ASN A 204 1.60 0.59 24.32
N PRO A 205 2.71 0.44 25.02
CA PRO A 205 4.00 0.96 24.58
C PRO A 205 4.56 0.26 23.34
N LEU A 206 4.13 -0.98 23.04
CA LEU A 206 4.62 -1.67 21.84
C LEU A 206 4.11 -1.01 20.55
N ILE A 207 2.87 -0.48 20.54
CA ILE A 207 2.36 0.15 19.32
C ILE A 207 3.00 1.53 19.09
N THR A 208 3.20 2.32 20.15
CA THR A 208 3.90 3.61 20.03
C THR A 208 5.36 3.41 19.64
N THR A 209 5.99 2.32 20.12
CA THR A 209 7.34 1.93 19.71
C THR A 209 7.37 1.55 18.23
N LEU A 210 6.41 0.75 17.74
CA LEU A 210 6.35 0.37 16.32
C LEU A 210 6.27 1.61 15.41
N PHE A 211 5.37 2.55 15.75
CA PHE A 211 5.22 3.78 14.99
C PHE A 211 6.51 4.61 14.98
N MET A 212 7.11 4.86 16.15
CA MET A 212 8.34 5.67 16.24
C MET A 212 9.55 4.97 15.62
N ASP A 213 9.68 3.66 15.77
CA ASP A 213 10.72 2.86 15.10
C ASP A 213 10.59 2.96 13.58
N ALA A 214 9.37 2.91 13.03
CA ALA A 214 9.10 3.08 11.61
C ALA A 214 9.44 4.49 11.13
N VAL A 215 9.00 5.52 11.86
CA VAL A 215 9.36 6.93 11.58
C VAL A 215 10.87 7.13 11.61
N ASN A 216 11.59 6.46 12.50
CA ASN A 216 13.06 6.56 12.62
C ASN A 216 13.83 5.69 11.61
N GLY A 217 13.16 5.06 10.65
CA GLY A 217 13.78 4.27 9.59
C GLY A 217 14.31 2.90 10.02
N LYS A 218 13.95 2.43 11.22
CA LYS A 218 14.44 1.15 11.75
C LYS A 218 14.12 -0.05 10.85
N TYR A 219 13.06 0.05 10.05
CA TYR A 219 12.57 -1.03 9.21
C TYR A 219 12.97 -0.90 7.74
N HIS A 220 13.86 0.05 7.42
CA HIS A 220 14.35 0.27 6.06
C HIS A 220 14.98 -0.99 5.46
N ASP A 221 15.85 -1.64 6.23
CA ASP A 221 16.55 -2.87 5.84
C ASP A 221 16.00 -4.12 6.54
N GLU A 222 14.74 -4.07 6.99
CA GLU A 222 14.13 -5.20 7.71
C GLU A 222 13.86 -6.37 6.77
N ASN A 223 14.54 -7.50 7.00
CA ASN A 223 14.47 -8.68 6.16
C ASN A 223 14.11 -9.97 6.91
N ARG A 224 13.77 -9.89 8.20
CA ARG A 224 13.38 -11.07 8.98
C ARG A 224 12.07 -11.66 8.49
N VAL A 225 12.09 -12.93 8.16
CA VAL A 225 10.89 -13.75 7.98
C VAL A 225 10.57 -14.44 9.28
N ILE A 226 9.44 -14.11 9.86
CA ILE A 226 9.03 -14.61 11.18
C ILE A 226 8.23 -15.89 11.02
N THR A 227 8.71 -16.96 11.59
CA THR A 227 7.98 -18.23 11.69
C THR A 227 6.92 -18.17 12.79
N ARG A 228 6.00 -19.12 12.82
CA ARG A 228 5.02 -19.22 13.92
C ARG A 228 5.69 -19.39 15.28
N GLU A 229 6.78 -20.14 15.35
CA GLU A 229 7.56 -20.33 16.58
C GLU A 229 8.20 -19.01 17.02
N ASP A 230 8.83 -18.28 16.11
CA ASP A 230 9.38 -16.96 16.39
C ASP A 230 8.30 -15.96 16.83
N PHE A 231 7.12 -16.00 16.19
CA PHE A 231 5.99 -15.18 16.58
C PHE A 231 5.57 -15.43 18.03
N GLU A 232 5.35 -16.70 18.42
CA GLU A 232 4.94 -17.02 19.79
C GLU A 232 6.01 -16.65 20.82
N ASN A 233 7.28 -16.71 20.46
CA ASN A 233 8.39 -16.38 21.36
C ASN A 233 8.64 -14.88 21.50
N LEU A 234 8.36 -14.09 20.47
CA LEU A 234 8.80 -12.67 20.38
C LEU A 234 7.65 -11.65 20.41
N LYS A 235 6.40 -12.06 20.18
CA LYS A 235 5.24 -11.15 20.05
C LYS A 235 5.02 -10.21 21.25
N ASP A 236 5.46 -10.60 22.45
CA ASP A 236 5.27 -9.77 23.63
C ASP A 236 6.41 -8.75 23.87
N THR A 237 7.49 -8.85 23.10
CA THR A 237 8.69 -8.00 23.24
C THR A 237 9.10 -7.28 21.97
N ASP A 238 8.75 -7.79 20.79
CA ASP A 238 9.07 -7.19 19.49
C ASP A 238 7.79 -6.70 18.79
N PRO A 239 7.61 -5.38 18.66
CA PRO A 239 6.41 -4.81 18.06
C PRO A 239 6.27 -5.14 16.57
N TYR A 240 7.37 -5.29 15.82
CA TYR A 240 7.36 -5.73 14.44
C TYR A 240 6.77 -7.14 14.31
N VAL A 241 7.27 -8.07 15.12
CA VAL A 241 6.75 -9.44 15.18
C VAL A 241 5.27 -9.42 15.54
N LYS A 242 4.90 -8.69 16.60
CA LYS A 242 3.54 -8.66 17.13
C LYS A 242 2.51 -8.19 16.10
N TYR A 243 2.76 -7.07 15.43
CA TYR A 243 1.72 -6.43 14.60
C TYR A 243 1.83 -6.75 13.12
N ILE A 244 3.04 -6.89 12.59
CA ILE A 244 3.23 -7.13 11.15
C ILE A 244 2.98 -8.60 10.79
N TRP A 245 3.26 -9.52 11.72
CA TRP A 245 3.15 -10.96 11.52
C TRP A 245 1.93 -11.58 12.23
N SER A 246 0.95 -10.76 12.61
CA SER A 246 -0.31 -11.25 13.18
C SER A 246 -1.50 -11.08 12.23
N PHE A 247 -2.44 -12.02 12.34
CA PHE A 247 -3.69 -11.97 11.59
C PHE A 247 -4.52 -10.74 12.00
N GLY A 248 -4.88 -9.91 11.02
CA GLY A 248 -5.61 -8.67 11.26
C GLY A 248 -4.84 -7.63 12.08
N ASN A 249 -3.52 -7.77 12.21
CA ASN A 249 -2.62 -6.84 12.93
C ASN A 249 -3.04 -6.63 14.40
N ASN A 250 -3.62 -7.65 15.03
CA ASN A 250 -4.14 -7.58 16.41
C ASN A 250 -3.14 -8.08 17.48
N GLY A 251 -2.02 -8.69 17.05
CA GLY A 251 -0.98 -9.18 17.94
C GLY A 251 -1.31 -10.47 18.69
N THR A 252 -2.39 -11.17 18.37
CA THR A 252 -2.83 -12.37 19.11
C THR A 252 -2.52 -13.67 18.40
N GLY A 253 -2.89 -13.77 17.12
CA GLY A 253 -2.71 -14.97 16.32
C GLY A 253 -1.73 -14.76 15.17
N TYR A 254 -0.95 -15.79 14.84
CA TYR A 254 -0.02 -15.73 13.72
C TYR A 254 -0.73 -15.47 12.38
N LEU A 255 -0.07 -14.77 11.48
CA LEU A 255 -0.62 -14.22 10.24
C LEU A 255 -1.26 -15.26 9.31
N TRP A 256 -0.68 -16.46 9.22
CA TRP A 256 -1.10 -17.48 8.27
C TRP A 256 -1.58 -18.78 8.92
N GLY A 257 -2.46 -19.49 8.22
CA GLY A 257 -2.86 -20.85 8.59
C GLY A 257 -1.72 -21.84 8.42
N LYS A 258 -1.75 -22.92 9.19
CA LYS A 258 -0.68 -23.96 9.20
C LYS A 258 -0.46 -24.62 7.83
N ASP A 259 -1.51 -24.68 7.01
CA ASP A 259 -1.45 -25.35 5.71
C ASP A 259 -0.67 -24.58 4.65
N ILE A 260 -0.46 -23.26 4.84
CA ILE A 260 0.15 -22.37 3.85
C ILE A 260 1.35 -21.59 4.41
N GLU A 261 1.61 -21.65 5.73
CA GLU A 261 2.62 -20.81 6.36
C GLU A 261 4.03 -21.04 5.82
N ASP A 262 4.40 -22.30 5.58
CA ASP A 262 5.73 -22.64 5.07
C ASP A 262 5.96 -22.08 3.67
N ILE A 263 4.98 -22.20 2.80
CA ILE A 263 5.04 -21.68 1.42
C ILE A 263 5.13 -20.15 1.45
N LYS A 264 4.29 -19.49 2.26
CA LYS A 264 4.29 -18.02 2.39
C LYS A 264 5.56 -17.48 3.04
N CYS A 265 6.09 -18.16 4.06
CA CYS A 265 7.40 -17.83 4.62
C CYS A 265 8.51 -17.92 3.59
N GLN A 266 8.49 -18.98 2.76
CA GLN A 266 9.49 -19.15 1.71
C GLN A 266 9.37 -18.07 0.62
N ALA A 267 8.16 -17.69 0.23
CA ALA A 267 7.93 -16.57 -0.68
C ALA A 267 8.47 -15.25 -0.10
N CYS A 268 8.24 -14.98 1.19
CA CYS A 268 8.81 -13.79 1.84
C CYS A 268 10.34 -13.81 1.84
N ARG A 269 10.98 -14.98 2.05
CA ARG A 269 12.44 -15.08 1.95
C ARG A 269 12.94 -14.73 0.56
N CYS A 270 12.26 -15.16 -0.49
CA CYS A 270 12.63 -14.79 -1.86
C CYS A 270 12.61 -13.27 -2.09
N LEU A 271 11.71 -12.54 -1.42
CA LEU A 271 11.53 -11.10 -1.60
C LEU A 271 12.41 -10.25 -0.66
N LEU A 272 12.70 -10.76 0.55
CA LEU A 272 13.42 -10.01 1.58
C LEU A 272 14.93 -10.36 1.64
N GLU A 273 15.35 -11.47 1.02
CA GLU A 273 16.76 -11.87 1.01
C GLU A 273 17.57 -10.93 0.12
N GLN A 274 18.62 -10.36 0.67
CA GLN A 274 19.51 -9.42 -0.03
C GLN A 274 20.67 -10.14 -0.72
N ASP A 275 21.13 -11.26 -0.15
CA ASP A 275 22.17 -12.08 -0.79
C ASP A 275 21.60 -12.82 -1.99
N VAL A 276 22.19 -12.58 -3.15
CA VAL A 276 21.72 -13.11 -4.44
C VAL A 276 21.72 -14.64 -4.48
N LYS A 277 22.76 -15.28 -3.93
CA LYS A 277 22.86 -16.76 -3.93
C LYS A 277 21.82 -17.36 -3.02
N GLU A 278 21.63 -16.80 -1.83
CA GLU A 278 20.63 -17.23 -0.88
C GLU A 278 19.20 -16.98 -1.40
N ARG A 279 18.99 -15.85 -2.07
CA ARG A 279 17.70 -15.54 -2.73
C ARG A 279 17.37 -16.54 -3.83
N ARG A 280 18.35 -16.88 -4.68
CA ARG A 280 18.18 -17.92 -5.73
C ARG A 280 17.86 -19.27 -5.11
N LEU A 281 18.55 -19.67 -4.05
CA LEU A 281 18.27 -20.93 -3.33
C LEU A 281 16.88 -20.92 -2.70
N ALA A 282 16.47 -19.79 -2.09
CA ALA A 282 15.13 -19.60 -1.57
C ALA A 282 14.06 -19.75 -2.65
N TYR A 283 14.32 -19.19 -3.83
CA TYR A 283 13.41 -19.25 -4.98
C TYR A 283 13.25 -20.69 -5.51
N ILE A 284 14.35 -21.42 -5.71
CA ILE A 284 14.32 -22.83 -6.14
C ILE A 284 13.50 -23.68 -5.13
N THR A 285 13.73 -23.45 -3.83
CA THR A 285 13.00 -24.12 -2.77
C THR A 285 11.51 -23.79 -2.81
N PHE A 286 11.17 -22.52 -3.05
CA PHE A 286 9.80 -22.04 -3.17
C PHE A 286 9.04 -22.72 -4.33
N ILE A 287 9.63 -22.75 -5.53
CA ILE A 287 9.04 -23.42 -6.70
C ILE A 287 8.81 -24.92 -6.45
N LYS A 288 9.78 -25.58 -5.80
CA LYS A 288 9.62 -26.99 -5.41
C LYS A 288 8.43 -27.19 -4.46
N MET A 289 8.28 -26.32 -3.46
CA MET A 289 7.16 -26.37 -2.51
C MET A 289 5.82 -26.13 -3.19
N LEU A 290 5.73 -25.20 -4.15
CA LEU A 290 4.52 -24.99 -4.95
C LEU A 290 4.10 -26.23 -5.74
N LYS A 291 5.07 -26.88 -6.41
CA LYS A 291 4.84 -28.11 -7.16
C LYS A 291 4.37 -29.28 -6.25
N GLU A 292 5.00 -29.45 -5.11
CA GLU A 292 4.66 -30.51 -4.13
C GLU A 292 3.26 -30.33 -3.53
N ASN A 293 2.80 -29.09 -3.35
CA ASN A 293 1.52 -28.77 -2.75
C ASN A 293 0.39 -28.51 -3.76
N ASN A 294 0.62 -28.69 -5.07
CA ASN A 294 -0.33 -28.34 -6.15
C ASN A 294 -0.89 -26.91 -6.05
N CYS A 295 -0.07 -25.98 -5.59
CA CYS A 295 -0.43 -24.59 -5.39
C CYS A 295 -0.01 -23.80 -6.64
N ASN A 296 -0.97 -23.34 -7.45
CA ASN A 296 -0.69 -22.64 -8.70
C ASN A 296 -0.69 -21.11 -8.55
N THR A 297 -1.15 -20.58 -7.42
CA THR A 297 -1.21 -19.14 -7.16
C THR A 297 -1.02 -18.88 -5.68
N LEU A 298 -0.20 -17.88 -5.36
CA LEU A 298 -0.13 -17.31 -4.02
C LEU A 298 -1.04 -16.09 -3.94
N ASP A 299 -1.92 -16.10 -2.96
CA ASP A 299 -2.60 -14.88 -2.54
C ASP A 299 -1.58 -13.87 -1.98
N ARG A 300 -2.06 -12.63 -1.76
CA ARG A 300 -1.28 -11.50 -1.20
C ARG A 300 -0.35 -11.91 -0.06
N LEU A 301 0.87 -11.40 -0.10
CA LEU A 301 1.84 -11.49 0.99
C LEU A 301 1.70 -10.28 1.92
N GLN A 302 0.73 -10.35 2.82
CA GLN A 302 0.36 -9.24 3.71
C GLN A 302 1.54 -8.70 4.53
N SER A 303 2.46 -9.57 4.98
CA SER A 303 3.65 -9.14 5.72
C SER A 303 4.55 -8.20 4.91
N ILE A 304 4.68 -8.42 3.60
CA ILE A 304 5.45 -7.54 2.71
C ILE A 304 4.75 -6.19 2.54
N GLU A 305 3.44 -6.21 2.31
CA GLU A 305 2.65 -4.96 2.22
C GLU A 305 2.71 -4.16 3.53
N HIS A 306 2.63 -4.86 4.68
CA HIS A 306 2.76 -4.24 5.99
C HIS A 306 4.15 -3.65 6.21
N LEU A 307 5.22 -4.34 5.78
CA LEU A 307 6.59 -3.83 5.84
C LEU A 307 6.75 -2.58 4.98
N GLN A 308 6.23 -2.58 3.76
CA GLN A 308 6.21 -1.39 2.90
C GLN A 308 5.49 -0.21 3.55
N ALA A 309 4.37 -0.45 4.24
CA ALA A 309 3.67 0.59 4.99
C ALA A 309 4.52 1.16 6.14
N LEU A 310 5.37 0.35 6.78
CA LEU A 310 6.30 0.85 7.81
C LEU A 310 7.42 1.71 7.21
N THR A 311 8.01 1.28 6.11
CA THR A 311 9.12 2.03 5.47
C THR A 311 8.67 3.39 4.94
N GLN A 312 7.41 3.52 4.50
CA GLN A 312 6.84 4.80 4.06
C GLN A 312 6.78 5.86 5.18
N LEU A 313 6.68 5.43 6.46
CA LEU A 313 6.63 6.36 7.59
C LEU A 313 7.97 7.10 7.82
N GLU A 314 9.07 6.60 7.28
CA GLU A 314 10.36 7.28 7.33
C GLU A 314 10.31 8.68 6.69
N ALA A 315 9.45 8.89 5.70
CA ALA A 315 9.24 10.19 5.08
C ALA A 315 8.84 11.29 6.07
N LEU A 316 8.23 10.92 7.22
CA LEU A 316 7.89 11.88 8.28
C LEU A 316 9.11 12.55 8.93
N GLN A 317 10.30 11.95 8.83
CA GLN A 317 11.54 12.57 9.35
C GLN A 317 11.83 13.93 8.74
N ARG A 318 11.35 14.18 7.52
CA ARG A 318 11.55 15.44 6.80
C ARG A 318 10.62 16.56 7.26
N LEU A 319 9.59 16.24 8.07
CA LEU A 319 8.61 17.22 8.53
C LEU A 319 9.13 17.95 9.78
N GLU A 320 9.13 19.29 9.76
CA GLU A 320 9.39 20.11 10.95
C GLU A 320 8.39 19.82 12.08
N ALA A 321 7.16 19.44 11.72
CA ALA A 321 6.11 19.04 12.66
C ALA A 321 6.53 17.88 13.55
N LEU A 322 7.36 16.95 13.06
CA LEU A 322 7.84 15.83 13.85
C LEU A 322 8.68 16.25 15.05
N GLN A 323 9.43 17.35 14.96
CA GLN A 323 10.23 17.88 16.06
C GLN A 323 9.36 18.39 17.23
N ARG A 324 8.06 18.59 16.97
CA ARG A 324 7.05 19.07 17.93
C ARG A 324 6.13 17.95 18.41
N LEU A 325 6.46 16.69 18.08
CA LEU A 325 5.75 15.50 18.51
C LEU A 325 6.29 14.99 19.83
N GLU A 326 5.42 14.91 20.82
CA GLU A 326 5.65 14.19 22.08
C GLU A 326 4.98 12.83 22.02
N VAL A 327 5.61 11.80 22.61
CA VAL A 327 5.06 10.45 22.71
C VAL A 327 4.92 10.06 24.17
N SER A 328 3.78 9.48 24.52
CA SER A 328 3.52 9.02 25.89
C SER A 328 2.75 7.67 25.91
N ASN A 329 2.75 7.03 27.09
CA ASN A 329 2.04 5.78 27.34
C ASN A 329 1.25 5.89 28.65
N ILE A 330 0.47 6.95 28.79
CA ILE A 330 -0.35 7.20 29.98
C ILE A 330 -1.77 6.67 29.80
N ASN A 331 -2.41 6.35 30.92
CA ASN A 331 -3.85 6.13 30.92
C ASN A 331 -4.57 7.47 30.67
N TYR A 332 -5.67 7.47 29.88
CA TYR A 332 -6.43 8.69 29.59
C TYR A 332 -6.92 9.41 30.87
N LYS A 333 -7.09 8.70 31.97
CA LYS A 333 -7.48 9.25 33.27
C LYS A 333 -6.39 10.11 33.91
N ASP A 334 -5.14 9.85 33.55
CA ASP A 334 -3.96 10.55 34.05
C ASP A 334 -3.53 11.70 33.11
N TYR A 335 -4.35 11.96 32.09
CA TYR A 335 -4.10 13.05 31.16
C TYR A 335 -4.29 14.42 31.82
N GLU A 336 -3.29 15.28 31.74
CA GLU A 336 -3.32 16.65 32.25
C GLU A 336 -3.53 17.66 31.12
N TYR A 337 -4.64 18.39 31.18
CA TYR A 337 -5.01 19.41 30.23
C TYR A 337 -4.00 20.58 30.20
N GLN A 338 -3.71 21.05 28.97
CA GLN A 338 -2.98 22.29 28.71
C GLN A 338 -3.86 23.27 27.92
N ASP A 339 -3.73 24.58 28.20
CA ASP A 339 -4.54 25.59 27.51
C ASP A 339 -4.31 25.59 26.00
N GLY A 340 -5.37 25.40 25.24
CA GLY A 340 -5.35 25.29 23.78
C GLY A 340 -5.28 23.86 23.24
N ASP A 341 -5.42 22.84 24.09
CA ASP A 341 -5.50 21.44 23.66
C ASP A 341 -6.78 21.16 22.89
N ILE A 342 -6.64 20.39 21.82
CA ILE A 342 -7.70 19.70 21.11
C ILE A 342 -7.42 18.21 21.26
N VAL A 343 -8.33 17.50 21.93
CA VAL A 343 -8.14 16.07 22.23
C VAL A 343 -8.98 15.23 21.27
N TYR A 344 -8.35 14.20 20.71
CA TYR A 344 -9.02 13.15 19.95
C TYR A 344 -8.82 11.78 20.61
N CYS A 345 -9.86 10.96 20.62
CA CYS A 345 -9.87 9.63 21.21
C CYS A 345 -10.50 8.62 20.26
N ASP A 346 -9.75 7.61 19.83
CA ASP A 346 -10.27 6.44 19.13
C ASP A 346 -10.50 5.30 20.12
N VAL A 347 -11.62 5.37 20.83
CA VAL A 347 -11.90 4.47 21.95
C VAL A 347 -12.53 3.13 21.50
N PRO A 348 -12.37 2.05 22.28
CA PRO A 348 -13.13 0.82 22.07
C PRO A 348 -14.64 1.11 22.06
N TYR A 349 -15.34 0.61 21.04
CA TYR A 349 -16.75 0.91 20.85
C TYR A 349 -17.63 0.33 21.94
N GLU A 350 -18.72 1.04 22.25
CA GLU A 350 -19.69 0.61 23.27
C GLU A 350 -20.24 -0.78 22.93
N LYS A 351 -20.34 -1.65 23.95
CA LYS A 351 -20.91 -3.00 23.78
C LYS A 351 -22.37 -2.88 23.39
N ASP A 352 -22.80 -3.70 22.44
CA ASP A 352 -24.22 -3.83 22.12
C ASP A 352 -25.01 -4.31 23.34
N SER A 353 -26.34 -4.24 23.27
CA SER A 353 -27.25 -4.67 24.34
C SER A 353 -27.08 -6.15 24.77
N ASN A 354 -26.32 -6.94 24.00
CA ASN A 354 -26.01 -8.36 24.24
C ASN A 354 -24.61 -8.58 24.88
N GLY A 355 -23.87 -7.51 25.16
CA GLY A 355 -22.58 -7.58 25.87
C GLY A 355 -21.42 -8.08 25.02
N LYS A 356 -21.59 -8.20 23.70
CA LYS A 356 -20.49 -8.54 22.78
C LYS A 356 -19.76 -7.28 22.35
N CYS A 357 -18.58 -7.04 22.93
CA CYS A 357 -17.55 -6.24 22.33
C CYS A 357 -16.83 -7.12 21.32
N ASN A 358 -16.91 -6.79 20.05
CA ASN A 358 -16.03 -7.40 19.08
C ASN A 358 -14.73 -6.60 19.15
N ASP A 359 -13.62 -7.22 19.41
CA ASP A 359 -12.27 -6.86 19.02
C ASP A 359 -11.26 -6.37 20.06
N TYR A 360 -11.64 -5.97 21.25
CA TYR A 360 -10.63 -5.63 22.26
C TYR A 360 -10.91 -6.37 23.56
N ASP A 361 -9.98 -7.23 23.98
CA ASP A 361 -9.97 -7.89 25.29
C ASP A 361 -9.54 -6.90 26.39
N VAL A 362 -10.08 -5.66 26.33
CA VAL A 362 -9.76 -4.58 27.23
C VAL A 362 -11.00 -4.28 28.08
N ASP A 363 -10.81 -4.25 29.40
CA ASP A 363 -11.84 -3.83 30.36
C ASP A 363 -12.03 -2.29 30.26
N PHE A 364 -12.59 -1.82 29.13
CA PHE A 364 -12.89 -0.41 28.89
C PHE A 364 -14.31 -0.08 29.31
N ASN A 365 -14.45 0.90 30.20
CA ASN A 365 -15.73 1.37 30.71
C ASN A 365 -16.21 2.64 29.98
N SER A 366 -17.06 2.47 28.98
CA SER A 366 -17.60 3.59 28.18
C SER A 366 -18.29 4.66 29.00
N LYS A 367 -19.03 4.31 30.07
CA LYS A 367 -19.72 5.29 30.92
C LYS A 367 -18.75 6.14 31.73
N GLU A 368 -17.67 5.53 32.22
CA GLU A 368 -16.60 6.24 32.92
C GLU A 368 -15.85 7.17 31.96
N PHE A 369 -15.58 6.73 30.74
CA PHE A 369 -14.99 7.55 29.70
C PHE A 369 -15.89 8.73 29.33
N TYR A 370 -17.18 8.55 29.13
CA TYR A 370 -18.12 9.65 28.81
C TYR A 370 -18.19 10.68 29.94
N LYS A 371 -18.14 10.23 31.19
CA LYS A 371 -18.06 11.13 32.35
C LYS A 371 -16.76 11.94 32.29
N TRP A 372 -15.63 11.27 32.08
CA TRP A 372 -14.33 11.94 31.95
C TRP A 372 -14.32 12.98 30.82
N VAL A 373 -14.86 12.65 29.62
CA VAL A 373 -14.95 13.60 28.49
C VAL A 373 -15.74 14.86 28.87
N LYS A 374 -16.86 14.72 29.59
CA LYS A 374 -17.68 15.86 30.03
C LYS A 374 -17.00 16.77 31.04
N GLU A 375 -16.10 16.22 31.83
CA GLU A 375 -15.37 16.94 32.88
C GLU A 375 -14.15 17.70 32.31
N GLN A 376 -13.75 17.43 31.03
CA GLN A 376 -12.58 18.09 30.43
C GLN A 376 -12.87 19.56 30.09
N PRO A 377 -11.97 20.49 30.46
CA PRO A 377 -12.10 21.91 30.12
C PRO A 377 -11.86 22.20 28.64
N CYS A 378 -11.11 21.35 27.93
CA CYS A 378 -10.84 21.43 26.49
C CYS A 378 -11.97 20.82 25.65
N GLN A 379 -11.88 20.97 24.35
CA GLN A 379 -12.74 20.25 23.42
C GLN A 379 -12.17 18.86 23.19
N VAL A 380 -12.95 17.84 23.52
CA VAL A 380 -12.63 16.43 23.29
C VAL A 380 -13.52 15.89 22.18
N PHE A 381 -12.89 15.24 21.23
CA PHE A 381 -13.54 14.50 20.16
C PHE A 381 -13.29 13.01 20.33
N PHE A 382 -14.27 12.18 19.97
CA PHE A 382 -14.06 10.75 19.92
C PHE A 382 -14.92 10.10 18.81
N SER A 383 -14.38 9.07 18.17
CA SER A 383 -15.12 8.29 17.16
C SER A 383 -15.79 7.08 17.78
N SER A 384 -17.00 6.80 17.36
CA SER A 384 -17.76 5.60 17.75
C SER A 384 -18.92 5.35 16.80
N TYR A 385 -19.54 4.17 16.91
CA TYR A 385 -20.88 3.94 16.39
C TYR A 385 -21.92 4.69 17.24
N GLU A 386 -23.23 4.35 17.14
CA GLU A 386 -24.23 4.92 18.05
C GLU A 386 -23.87 4.59 19.50
N ILE A 387 -23.94 5.61 20.36
CA ILE A 387 -23.66 5.50 21.79
C ILE A 387 -24.94 5.72 22.60
N SER A 388 -24.94 5.24 23.85
CA SER A 388 -26.11 5.33 24.76
C SER A 388 -26.30 6.72 25.37
N ASP A 389 -25.38 7.65 25.22
CA ASP A 389 -25.39 8.98 25.82
C ASP A 389 -25.67 10.08 24.80
N ASP A 390 -26.89 10.59 24.76
CA ASP A 390 -27.35 11.61 23.80
C ASP A 390 -26.88 13.04 24.11
N SER A 391 -26.09 13.23 25.14
CA SER A 391 -25.67 14.59 25.56
C SER A 391 -24.52 15.17 24.76
N PHE A 392 -23.89 14.39 23.87
CA PHE A 392 -22.79 14.81 23.04
C PHE A 392 -23.26 15.39 21.70
N TYR A 393 -22.54 16.38 21.21
CA TYR A 393 -22.66 16.82 19.82
C TYR A 393 -22.10 15.72 18.90
N LYS A 394 -22.75 15.45 17.78
CA LYS A 394 -22.28 14.43 16.85
C LYS A 394 -22.37 14.83 15.38
N ILE A 395 -21.42 14.32 14.59
CA ILE A 395 -21.40 14.42 13.13
C ILE A 395 -21.18 13.03 12.55
N LYS A 396 -21.92 12.70 11.50
CA LYS A 396 -21.71 11.45 10.75
C LYS A 396 -20.45 11.57 9.91
N LEU A 397 -19.51 10.64 10.09
CA LEU A 397 -18.28 10.54 9.31
C LEU A 397 -18.48 9.71 8.03
N LYS A 398 -18.96 8.49 8.18
CA LYS A 398 -19.11 7.54 7.09
C LYS A 398 -20.12 6.44 7.43
N SER A 399 -20.68 5.81 6.39
CA SER A 399 -21.37 4.52 6.52
C SER A 399 -20.38 3.41 6.20
N VAL A 400 -20.16 2.48 7.11
CA VAL A 400 -19.23 1.35 6.97
C VAL A 400 -20.04 0.06 6.90
N MET A 401 -19.69 -0.83 5.96
CA MET A 401 -20.27 -2.17 5.93
C MET A 401 -19.67 -2.98 7.09
N SER A 402 -20.49 -3.37 8.05
CA SER A 402 -20.05 -4.23 9.14
C SER A 402 -19.81 -5.64 8.60
N LEU A 403 -18.58 -6.13 8.70
CA LEU A 403 -18.20 -7.52 8.39
C LEU A 403 -18.40 -8.46 9.59
N ILE A 404 -19.06 -8.01 10.65
CA ILE A 404 -19.21 -8.74 11.91
C ILE A 404 -20.40 -9.66 11.83
N GLY A 405 -20.13 -10.95 11.76
CA GLY A 405 -21.09 -12.06 11.93
C GLY A 405 -21.30 -12.88 10.66
N ALA A 406 -20.90 -14.14 10.69
CA ALA A 406 -21.04 -15.11 9.60
C ALA A 406 -22.49 -15.42 9.17
N ASN A 407 -23.50 -14.69 9.69
CA ASN A 407 -24.92 -14.90 9.44
C ASN A 407 -25.75 -13.60 9.30
N THR A 408 -25.13 -12.44 9.07
CA THR A 408 -25.88 -11.19 8.86
C THR A 408 -25.64 -10.66 7.45
N ASN A 409 -26.72 -10.52 6.69
CA ASN A 409 -26.76 -9.68 5.48
C ASN A 409 -26.09 -8.34 5.83
N GLY A 410 -24.96 -8.01 5.19
CA GLY A 410 -24.11 -6.86 5.52
C GLY A 410 -24.95 -5.63 5.85
N GLN A 411 -25.03 -5.28 7.12
CA GLN A 411 -25.69 -4.06 7.56
C GLN A 411 -24.67 -2.94 7.54
N PHE A 412 -25.06 -1.81 6.93
CA PHE A 412 -24.29 -0.59 7.03
C PHE A 412 -24.42 -0.01 8.44
N VAL A 413 -23.30 0.19 9.12
CA VAL A 413 -23.20 0.88 10.40
C VAL A 413 -22.64 2.27 10.17
N ASN A 414 -23.26 3.29 10.77
CA ASN A 414 -22.77 4.65 10.68
C ASN A 414 -21.71 4.90 11.76
N GLU A 415 -20.58 5.44 11.36
CA GLU A 415 -19.54 5.95 12.25
C GLU A 415 -19.73 7.45 12.45
N TYR A 416 -19.63 7.91 13.68
CA TYR A 416 -19.84 9.30 14.08
C TYR A 416 -18.61 9.83 14.81
N LEU A 417 -18.39 11.14 14.68
CA LEU A 417 -17.49 11.92 15.52
C LEU A 417 -18.32 12.64 16.56
N TYR A 418 -18.07 12.36 17.82
CA TYR A 418 -18.73 12.97 18.96
C TYR A 418 -17.84 14.05 19.58
N SER A 419 -18.45 15.03 20.28
CA SER A 419 -17.70 16.04 21.03
C SER A 419 -18.50 16.52 22.25
N ASN A 420 -17.78 16.89 23.34
CA ASN A 420 -18.35 17.55 24.51
C ASN A 420 -18.76 19.01 24.29
N LYS A 421 -18.33 19.63 23.18
CA LYS A 421 -18.66 20.98 22.78
C LYS A 421 -19.16 21.03 21.36
N GLU A 422 -19.88 22.09 20.98
CA GLU A 422 -20.42 22.26 19.63
C GLU A 422 -19.34 22.12 18.56
N ILE A 423 -19.65 21.39 17.51
CA ILE A 423 -18.75 21.14 16.38
C ILE A 423 -19.02 22.18 15.30
N ASN A 424 -18.08 23.10 15.10
CA ASN A 424 -18.23 24.18 14.13
C ASN A 424 -17.66 23.76 12.76
N LEU A 425 -18.54 23.63 11.76
CA LEU A 425 -18.20 23.25 10.40
C LEU A 425 -18.10 24.43 9.41
N GLN A 426 -18.19 25.68 9.88
CA GLN A 426 -18.21 26.83 8.98
C GLN A 426 -17.01 26.84 8.03
N GLY A 427 -17.30 26.69 6.71
CA GLY A 427 -16.32 26.72 5.64
C GLY A 427 -15.56 25.42 5.37
N LYS A 428 -15.90 24.31 6.02
CA LYS A 428 -15.25 23.00 5.82
C LYS A 428 -16.10 22.15 4.86
N LYS A 429 -15.47 21.58 3.82
CA LYS A 429 -16.08 20.53 2.99
C LYS A 429 -15.87 19.18 3.67
N LEU A 430 -16.95 18.46 3.92
CA LEU A 430 -16.96 17.06 4.35
C LEU A 430 -16.75 16.12 3.18
#